data_729200c10858e3980913852713b66c1a
#
_entry.id   729200c10858e3980913852713b66c1a
#
_cell.length_a   1.000
_cell.length_b   1.000
_cell.length_c   1.000
_cell.angle_alpha   90.00
_cell.angle_beta   90.00
_cell.angle_gamma   90.00
#
_symmetry.space_group_name_H-M   'P 1'
#
loop_
_entity.id
_entity.type
_entity.pdbx_description
1 polymer ?
#
loop_
_entity_poly.entity_id
_entity_poly.type
_entity_poly.pdbx_seq_one_letter_code
_entity_poly.pdbx_strand_id
1 'polypeptide(L)'
;MTFSIVARDPGNGRFAVAVATFHIAVGATVPHLRRNTGVAASQGATNPYLAHRGLEALGNGLSATQALEWLLKGDDQRNARQIHLVDAEGRSSAWTGE
;
A
#
# COMPACT_ATOMS: atom_id res chain seq x y z
N MET A 1 -2.31 17.42 -4.24
CA MET A 1 -1.90 16.66 -3.04
C MET A 1 -2.87 15.51 -2.81
N THR A 2 -2.37 14.37 -2.40
CA THR A 2 -3.17 13.16 -2.16
C THR A 2 -3.01 12.73 -0.70
N PHE A 3 -4.12 12.44 -0.05
CA PHE A 3 -4.14 11.89 1.30
C PHE A 3 -4.72 10.48 1.24
N SER A 4 -4.09 9.53 1.92
CA SER A 4 -4.64 8.19 2.04
C SER A 4 -4.42 7.63 3.43
N ILE A 5 -5.28 6.70 3.80
CA ILE A 5 -5.17 5.95 5.05
C ILE A 5 -5.43 4.48 4.74
N VAL A 6 -4.62 3.61 5.34
CA VAL A 6 -4.81 2.18 5.33
C VAL A 6 -4.94 1.70 6.76
N ALA A 7 -5.85 0.79 7.03
CA ALA A 7 -6.14 0.36 8.39
C ALA A 7 -6.59 -1.09 8.44
N ARG A 8 -6.39 -1.72 9.59
CA ARG A 8 -6.92 -3.04 9.93
C ARG A 8 -7.61 -2.97 11.29
N ASP A 9 -8.81 -3.55 11.36
CA ASP A 9 -9.52 -3.71 12.62
C ASP A 9 -8.97 -4.95 13.35
N PRO A 10 -8.34 -4.79 14.53
CA PRO A 10 -7.79 -5.94 15.26
C PRO A 10 -8.85 -6.87 15.80
N GLY A 11 -10.10 -6.39 15.95
CA GLY A 11 -11.18 -7.20 16.49
C GLY A 11 -11.75 -8.21 15.50
N ASN A 12 -11.72 -7.91 14.19
CA ASN A 12 -12.31 -8.77 13.17
C ASN A 12 -11.45 -8.99 11.94
N GLY A 13 -10.26 -8.39 11.87
CA GLY A 13 -9.33 -8.55 10.75
C GLY A 13 -9.73 -7.86 9.46
N ARG A 14 -10.76 -7.02 9.48
CA ARG A 14 -11.18 -6.27 8.30
C ARG A 14 -10.17 -5.18 7.96
N PHE A 15 -9.94 -5.02 6.67
CA PHE A 15 -9.10 -3.95 6.14
C PHE A 15 -9.96 -2.83 5.60
N ALA A 16 -9.41 -1.62 5.66
CA ALA A 16 -10.01 -0.44 5.07
C ALA A 16 -8.93 0.41 4.42
N VAL A 17 -9.30 1.09 3.34
CA VAL A 17 -8.46 2.07 2.69
C VAL A 17 -9.34 3.22 2.21
N ALA A 18 -8.87 4.44 2.41
CA ALA A 18 -9.53 5.65 1.93
C ALA A 18 -8.49 6.57 1.30
N VAL A 19 -8.90 7.28 0.27
CA VAL A 19 -8.04 8.23 -0.43
C VAL A 19 -8.84 9.48 -0.80
N ALA A 20 -8.22 10.64 -0.70
CA ALA A 20 -8.80 11.91 -1.11
C ALA A 20 -7.78 12.70 -1.93
N THR A 21 -8.19 13.14 -3.11
CA THR A 21 -7.38 13.91 -4.05
C THR A 21 -8.32 14.58 -5.06
N PHE A 22 -7.82 15.53 -5.83
CA PHE A 22 -8.60 16.08 -6.94
C PHE A 22 -8.32 15.36 -8.28
N HIS A 23 -7.47 14.35 -8.31
CA HIS A 23 -7.29 13.51 -9.49
C HIS A 23 -8.54 12.67 -9.75
N ILE A 24 -8.93 12.59 -11.02
CA ILE A 24 -10.10 11.82 -11.45
C ILE A 24 -9.82 10.33 -11.26
N ALA A 25 -10.83 9.60 -10.76
CA ALA A 25 -10.80 8.14 -10.63
C ALA A 25 -9.65 7.60 -9.77
N VAL A 26 -9.23 8.33 -8.75
CA VAL A 26 -8.15 7.93 -7.85
C VAL A 26 -8.39 6.58 -7.18
N GLY A 27 -9.65 6.23 -6.96
CA GLY A 27 -10.04 4.93 -6.39
C GLY A 27 -9.63 3.72 -7.23
N ALA A 28 -9.35 3.92 -8.51
CA ALA A 28 -8.90 2.85 -9.40
C ALA A 28 -7.37 2.64 -9.35
N THR A 29 -6.61 3.59 -8.82
CA THR A 29 -5.15 3.58 -8.95
C THR A 29 -4.40 3.57 -7.63
N VAL A 30 -4.90 4.23 -6.59
CA VAL A 30 -4.20 4.37 -5.32
C VAL A 30 -4.53 3.24 -4.33
N PRO A 31 -5.81 2.97 -3.99
CA PRO A 31 -6.14 2.01 -2.95
C PRO A 31 -6.28 0.59 -3.50
N HIS A 32 -5.68 -0.37 -2.80
CA HIS A 32 -5.81 -1.79 -3.12
C HIS A 32 -5.89 -2.58 -1.82
N LEU A 33 -6.75 -3.59 -1.80
CA LEU A 33 -6.83 -4.50 -0.67
C LEU A 33 -7.15 -5.92 -1.15
N ARG A 34 -6.69 -6.89 -0.37
CA ARG A 34 -6.94 -8.30 -0.61
C ARG A 34 -7.39 -8.94 0.68
N ARG A 35 -8.51 -9.64 0.65
CA ARG A 35 -9.07 -10.34 1.80
C ARG A 35 -8.03 -11.25 2.45
N ASN A 36 -7.97 -11.22 3.78
CA ASN A 36 -7.08 -12.03 4.62
C ASN A 36 -5.58 -11.85 4.32
N THR A 37 -5.21 -10.83 3.56
CA THR A 37 -3.83 -10.61 3.13
C THR A 37 -3.29 -9.27 3.58
N GLY A 38 -3.97 -8.20 3.20
CA GLY A 38 -3.50 -6.87 3.54
C GLY A 38 -4.17 -5.76 2.74
N VAL A 39 -3.67 -4.56 2.98
CA VAL A 39 -4.10 -3.35 2.29
C VAL A 39 -2.89 -2.50 1.95
N ALA A 40 -2.94 -1.86 0.79
CA ALA A 40 -1.84 -1.03 0.30
C ALA A 40 -2.37 0.20 -0.42
N ALA A 41 -1.62 1.29 -0.35
CA ALA A 41 -1.86 2.47 -1.16
C ALA A 41 -0.54 2.94 -1.75
N SER A 42 -0.55 3.23 -3.05
CA SER A 42 0.60 3.79 -3.78
C SER A 42 0.18 5.09 -4.43
N GLN A 43 0.88 6.17 -4.14
CA GLN A 43 0.53 7.51 -4.61
C GLN A 43 1.79 8.35 -4.92
N GLY A 44 1.57 9.61 -5.28
CA GLY A 44 2.60 10.46 -5.85
C GLY A 44 2.66 10.22 -7.34
N ALA A 45 3.81 9.89 -7.91
CA ALA A 45 3.89 9.35 -9.27
C ALA A 45 3.35 7.91 -9.22
N THR A 46 2.03 7.77 -9.30
CA THR A 46 1.34 6.52 -8.99
C THR A 46 1.70 5.40 -9.95
N ASN A 47 2.10 4.27 -9.39
CA ASN A 47 2.20 3.00 -10.10
C ASN A 47 1.36 1.97 -9.36
N PRO A 48 0.15 1.65 -9.84
CA PRO A 48 -0.75 0.73 -9.13
C PRO A 48 -0.19 -0.69 -9.02
N TYR A 49 0.73 -1.08 -9.90
CA TYR A 49 1.37 -2.40 -9.82
C TYR A 49 2.20 -2.57 -8.56
N LEU A 50 2.70 -1.49 -7.96
CA LEU A 50 3.41 -1.57 -6.69
C LEU A 50 2.50 -2.06 -5.57
N ALA A 51 1.27 -1.56 -5.52
CA ALA A 51 0.29 -2.05 -4.54
C ALA A 51 -0.06 -3.52 -4.79
N HIS A 52 -0.27 -3.93 -6.04
CA HIS A 52 -0.54 -5.32 -6.38
C HIS A 52 0.61 -6.24 -5.98
N ARG A 53 1.84 -5.87 -6.30
CA ARG A 53 3.04 -6.64 -5.93
C ARG A 53 3.23 -6.68 -4.41
N GLY A 54 2.94 -5.58 -3.73
CA GLY A 54 2.98 -5.54 -2.28
C GLY A 54 2.01 -6.53 -1.64
N LEU A 55 0.77 -6.56 -2.12
CA LEU A 55 -0.23 -7.52 -1.65
C LEU A 55 0.17 -8.96 -1.97
N GLU A 56 0.77 -9.22 -3.13
CA GLU A 56 1.29 -10.52 -3.48
C GLU A 56 2.41 -10.96 -2.52
N ALA A 57 3.35 -10.07 -2.21
CA ALA A 57 4.41 -10.33 -1.25
C ALA A 57 3.85 -10.64 0.14
N LEU A 58 2.86 -9.89 0.60
CA LEU A 58 2.17 -10.18 1.86
C LEU A 58 1.49 -11.55 1.83
N GLY A 59 0.86 -11.89 0.71
CA GLY A 59 0.23 -13.22 0.51
C GLY A 59 1.23 -14.36 0.52
N ASN A 60 2.49 -14.10 0.20
CA ASN A 60 3.59 -15.06 0.23
C ASN A 60 4.30 -15.12 1.59
N GLY A 61 3.77 -14.43 2.60
CA GLY A 61 4.25 -14.53 3.96
C GLY A 61 5.24 -13.45 4.40
N LEU A 62 5.56 -12.46 3.55
CA LEU A 62 6.39 -11.34 3.96
C LEU A 62 5.62 -10.42 4.92
N SER A 63 6.32 -9.81 5.86
CA SER A 63 5.76 -8.73 6.68
C SER A 63 5.60 -7.45 5.85
N ALA A 64 4.83 -6.48 6.36
CA ALA A 64 4.68 -5.19 5.70
C ALA A 64 6.04 -4.53 5.43
N THR A 65 6.96 -4.56 6.39
CA THR A 65 8.30 -4.00 6.21
C THR A 65 9.11 -4.73 5.14
N GLN A 66 9.11 -6.07 5.16
CA GLN A 66 9.80 -6.87 4.15
C GLN A 66 9.24 -6.64 2.75
N ALA A 67 7.92 -6.59 2.63
CA ALA A 67 7.26 -6.31 1.35
C ALA A 67 7.64 -4.93 0.82
N LEU A 68 7.63 -3.91 1.68
CA LEU A 68 8.00 -2.55 1.28
C LEU A 68 9.46 -2.47 0.82
N GLU A 69 10.38 -3.06 1.57
CA GLU A 69 11.80 -3.09 1.20
C GLU A 69 12.00 -3.75 -0.16
N TRP A 70 11.33 -4.86 -0.39
CA TRP A 70 11.38 -5.56 -1.68
C TRP A 70 10.87 -4.69 -2.83
N LEU A 71 9.74 -3.99 -2.63
CA LEU A 71 9.19 -3.08 -3.63
C LEU A 71 10.16 -1.94 -3.97
N LEU A 72 10.76 -1.33 -2.95
CA LEU A 72 11.65 -0.19 -3.14
C LEU A 72 12.94 -0.56 -3.87
N LYS A 73 13.46 -1.75 -3.65
CA LYS A 73 14.65 -2.24 -4.36
C LYS A 73 14.42 -2.35 -5.87
N GLY A 74 13.22 -2.70 -6.28
CA GLY A 74 12.85 -2.85 -7.67
C GLY A 74 12.31 -1.61 -8.35
N ASP A 75 12.23 -0.48 -7.65
CA ASP A 75 11.62 0.74 -8.17
C ASP A 75 12.64 1.89 -8.26
N ASP A 76 13.10 2.15 -9.47
CA ASP A 76 14.04 3.25 -9.73
C ASP A 76 13.44 4.63 -9.48
N GLN A 77 12.13 4.75 -9.48
CA GLN A 77 11.41 6.00 -9.28
C GLN A 77 10.85 6.15 -7.86
N ARG A 78 11.34 5.38 -6.91
CA ARG A 78 10.83 5.37 -5.52
C ARG A 78 10.79 6.74 -4.87
N ASN A 79 11.69 7.65 -5.22
CA ASN A 79 11.72 9.00 -4.64
C ASN A 79 10.54 9.88 -5.08
N ALA A 80 9.87 9.52 -6.17
CA ALA A 80 8.66 10.21 -6.63
C ALA A 80 7.38 9.59 -6.08
N ARG A 81 7.48 8.60 -5.18
CA ARG A 81 6.32 7.83 -4.71
C ARG A 81 6.13 7.92 -3.21
N GLN A 82 4.90 7.63 -2.82
CA GLN A 82 4.55 7.35 -1.42
C GLN A 82 3.77 6.03 -1.41
N ILE A 83 4.23 5.09 -0.58
CA ILE A 83 3.68 3.73 -0.52
C ILE A 83 3.50 3.36 0.94
N HIS A 84 2.36 2.79 1.30
CA HIS A 84 2.18 2.23 2.64
C HIS A 84 1.32 0.97 2.58
N LEU A 85 1.58 0.07 3.52
CA LEU A 85 0.94 -1.23 3.61
C LEU A 85 0.61 -1.58 5.05
N VAL A 86 -0.47 -2.35 5.24
CA VAL A 86 -0.77 -3.05 6.50
C VAL A 86 -0.98 -4.52 6.16
N ASP A 87 -0.31 -5.41 6.87
CA ASP A 87 -0.43 -6.84 6.65
C ASP A 87 -1.55 -7.50 7.48
N ALA A 88 -1.73 -8.80 7.29
CA ALA A 88 -2.80 -9.55 7.96
C ALA A 88 -2.65 -9.62 9.48
N GLU A 89 -1.48 -9.36 10.01
CA GLU A 89 -1.21 -9.32 11.45
C GLU A 89 -1.29 -7.93 12.05
N GLY A 90 -1.61 -6.92 11.23
CA GLY A 90 -1.72 -5.53 11.67
C GLY A 90 -0.39 -4.78 11.71
N ARG A 91 0.69 -5.36 11.19
CA ARG A 91 1.96 -4.66 11.04
C ARG A 91 1.87 -3.69 9.88
N SER A 92 2.46 -2.51 10.02
CA SER A 92 2.43 -1.47 9.00
C SER A 92 3.82 -1.00 8.63
N SER A 93 3.96 -0.50 7.42
CA SER A 93 5.19 0.11 6.94
C SER A 93 4.88 1.15 5.88
N ALA A 94 5.66 2.22 5.83
CA ALA A 94 5.44 3.34 4.94
C ALA A 94 6.75 3.89 4.39
N TRP A 95 6.69 4.37 3.16
CA TRP A 95 7.77 5.09 2.50
C TRP A 95 7.21 6.37 1.88
N THR A 96 7.90 7.47 2.10
CA THR A 96 7.65 8.74 1.39
C THR A 96 8.97 9.16 0.75
N GLY A 97 8.96 9.31 -0.55
CA GLY A 97 10.10 9.81 -1.31
C GLY A 97 10.33 11.31 -1.12
N GLU A 98 11.37 11.79 -1.72
CA GLU A 98 11.75 13.20 -1.64
C GLU A 98 10.88 14.11 -2.51
#